data_6218f1ed7af0de18508175f149fef21c
#
_entry.id   6218f1ed7af0de18508175f149fef21c
#
_cell.length_a   1.000
_cell.length_b   1.000
_cell.length_c   1.000
_cell.angle_alpha   90.00
_cell.angle_beta   90.00
_cell.angle_gamma   90.00
#
_symmetry.space_group_name_H-M   'P 1'
#
loop_
_entity.id
_entity.type
_entity.pdbx_description
1 polymer ?
#
loop_
_entity_poly.entity_id
_entity_poly.type
_entity_poly.pdbx_seq_one_letter_code
_entity_poly.pdbx_strand_id
1 'polypeptide(L)'
;QATLENASTGTLANGAALEQAGLTGYTAIAKRGGGSSRLAVIDYNRLSYLFDGRAENFPGTDAQLLAAIQSFRPMHPKERQTGNGYRIHYIQVPRGATMASLAASVRIRDAESQLRLLNGLYPRGEPRTGDWIKMIK
;
A
#
# COMPACT_ATOMS: atom_id res chain seq x y z
N GLN A 1 -10.81 -23.60 3.77
CA GLN A 1 -10.55 -24.16 5.10
C GLN A 1 -9.18 -24.84 5.13
N ALA A 2 -8.90 -25.81 4.29
CA ALA A 2 -7.60 -26.54 4.25
C ALA A 2 -6.37 -25.61 4.21
N THR A 3 -6.43 -24.48 3.50
CA THR A 3 -5.35 -23.50 3.43
C THR A 3 -5.06 -22.87 4.79
N LEU A 4 -6.09 -22.58 5.59
CA LEU A 4 -5.91 -22.04 6.95
C LEU A 4 -5.38 -23.11 7.92
N GLU A 5 -5.82 -24.34 7.80
CA GLU A 5 -5.32 -25.46 8.60
C GLU A 5 -3.82 -25.65 8.37
N ASN A 6 -3.37 -25.58 7.11
CA ASN A 6 -1.96 -25.71 6.74
C ASN A 6 -1.13 -24.48 7.16
N ALA A 7 -1.72 -23.28 7.18
CA ALA A 7 -1.05 -22.04 7.58
C ALA A 7 -1.06 -21.82 9.10
N SER A 8 -1.89 -22.55 9.85
CA SER A 8 -2.03 -22.41 11.29
C SER A 8 -1.11 -23.38 12.04
N THR A 9 -0.33 -22.86 12.97
CA THR A 9 0.44 -23.69 13.95
C THR A 9 -0.32 -23.94 15.24
N GLY A 10 -1.64 -23.62 15.30
CA GLY A 10 -2.47 -23.72 16.49
C GLY A 10 -3.83 -24.37 16.20
N THR A 11 -4.65 -24.52 17.25
CA THR A 11 -6.01 -25.05 17.12
C THR A 11 -6.92 -23.95 16.54
N LEU A 12 -7.66 -24.28 15.49
CA LEU A 12 -8.67 -23.39 14.90
C LEU A 12 -9.99 -23.52 15.64
N ALA A 13 -10.62 -22.40 15.93
CA ALA A 13 -11.94 -22.28 16.56
C ALA A 13 -12.78 -21.24 15.82
N ASN A 14 -14.11 -21.33 15.96
CA ASN A 14 -15.08 -20.37 15.41
C ASN A 14 -14.89 -20.15 13.90
N GLY A 15 -14.69 -21.24 13.16
CA GLY A 15 -14.55 -21.20 11.71
C GLY A 15 -15.87 -20.81 11.03
N ALA A 16 -15.80 -19.91 10.04
CA ALA A 16 -16.94 -19.48 9.25
C ALA A 16 -16.53 -19.16 7.81
N ALA A 17 -17.46 -19.39 6.87
CA ALA A 17 -17.29 -18.93 5.51
C ALA A 17 -17.32 -17.39 5.45
N LEU A 18 -16.55 -16.82 4.54
CA LEU A 18 -16.57 -15.39 4.20
C LEU A 18 -17.08 -15.21 2.78
N GLU A 19 -18.08 -14.37 2.62
CA GLU A 19 -18.58 -13.92 1.32
C GLU A 19 -18.65 -12.39 1.34
N GLN A 20 -17.84 -11.73 0.52
CA GLN A 20 -17.76 -10.27 0.49
C GLN A 20 -17.35 -9.74 -0.88
N ALA A 21 -18.06 -8.74 -1.38
CA ALA A 21 -17.75 -8.09 -2.65
C ALA A 21 -17.52 -9.07 -3.83
N GLY A 22 -18.25 -10.21 -3.86
CA GLY A 22 -18.11 -11.25 -4.87
C GLY A 22 -16.87 -12.15 -4.68
N LEU A 23 -16.19 -12.05 -3.55
CA LEU A 23 -15.10 -12.92 -3.14
C LEU A 23 -15.58 -13.98 -2.15
N THR A 24 -14.98 -15.15 -2.22
CA THR A 24 -15.20 -16.24 -1.26
C THR A 24 -13.96 -16.47 -0.43
N GLY A 25 -14.16 -16.86 0.81
CA GLY A 25 -13.07 -17.13 1.73
C GLY A 25 -13.52 -17.90 2.96
N TYR A 26 -12.63 -18.00 3.93
CA TYR A 26 -12.88 -18.64 5.20
C TYR A 26 -12.13 -17.94 6.31
N THR A 27 -12.73 -17.80 7.48
CA THR A 27 -12.09 -17.19 8.66
C THR A 27 -12.19 -18.13 9.88
N ALA A 28 -11.21 -18.01 10.78
CA ALA A 28 -11.21 -18.73 12.05
C ALA A 28 -10.37 -17.98 13.08
N ILE A 29 -10.54 -18.33 14.36
CA ILE A 29 -9.62 -17.91 15.43
C ILE A 29 -8.58 -18.99 15.61
N ALA A 30 -7.29 -18.67 15.46
CA ALA A 30 -6.20 -19.57 15.83
C ALA A 30 -5.81 -19.34 17.29
N LYS A 31 -5.84 -20.40 18.09
CA LYS A 31 -5.37 -20.43 19.47
C LYS A 31 -3.97 -21.01 19.52
N ARG A 32 -3.01 -20.25 20.06
CA ARG A 32 -1.60 -20.62 20.21
C ARG A 32 -1.20 -20.44 21.68
N GLY A 33 -0.10 -21.04 22.11
CA GLY A 33 0.39 -20.91 23.50
C GLY A 33 0.69 -19.48 23.97
N GLY A 34 0.83 -18.51 23.03
CA GLY A 34 1.07 -17.09 23.32
C GLY A 34 -0.13 -16.17 23.06
N GLY A 35 -1.34 -16.74 22.84
CA GLY A 35 -2.54 -15.91 22.60
C GLY A 35 -3.39 -16.41 21.44
N SER A 36 -4.31 -15.56 21.02
CA SER A 36 -5.21 -15.82 19.89
C SER A 36 -4.96 -14.86 18.75
N SER A 37 -5.24 -15.29 17.52
CA SER A 37 -5.24 -14.43 16.33
C SER A 37 -6.45 -14.72 15.45
N ARG A 38 -6.94 -13.70 14.73
CA ARG A 38 -7.95 -13.85 13.68
C ARG A 38 -7.22 -14.20 12.39
N LEU A 39 -7.47 -15.40 11.87
CA LEU A 39 -7.02 -15.82 10.56
C LEU A 39 -8.13 -15.71 9.54
N ALA A 40 -7.79 -15.37 8.31
CA ALA A 40 -8.68 -15.53 7.18
C ALA A 40 -7.89 -15.85 5.90
N VAL A 41 -8.53 -16.56 4.99
CA VAL A 41 -8.08 -16.73 3.61
C VAL A 41 -9.19 -16.27 2.68
N ILE A 42 -8.83 -15.47 1.67
CA ILE A 42 -9.74 -14.98 0.65
C ILE A 42 -9.11 -15.28 -0.71
N ASP A 43 -9.85 -15.92 -1.58
CA ASP A 43 -9.40 -16.23 -2.93
C ASP A 43 -9.79 -15.12 -3.90
N TYR A 44 -8.80 -14.60 -4.62
CA TYR A 44 -9.01 -13.59 -5.66
C TYR A 44 -7.95 -13.70 -6.75
N ASN A 45 -8.39 -13.69 -8.01
CA ASN A 45 -7.53 -13.67 -9.20
C ASN A 45 -6.45 -14.78 -9.20
N ARG A 46 -6.85 -16.03 -8.88
CA ARG A 46 -5.98 -17.22 -8.76
C ARG A 46 -4.93 -17.14 -7.64
N LEU A 47 -5.09 -16.22 -6.72
CA LEU A 47 -4.24 -16.08 -5.53
C LEU A 47 -5.09 -16.24 -4.28
N SER A 48 -4.52 -16.86 -3.25
CA SER A 48 -5.10 -16.92 -1.91
C SER A 48 -4.41 -15.89 -1.03
N TYR A 49 -5.17 -14.94 -0.54
CA TYR A 49 -4.69 -13.89 0.39
C TYR A 49 -4.92 -14.37 1.81
N LEU A 50 -3.81 -14.51 2.56
CA LEU A 50 -3.86 -14.91 3.97
C LEU A 50 -3.77 -13.67 4.86
N PHE A 51 -4.66 -13.55 5.82
CA PHE A 51 -4.70 -12.52 6.85
C PHE A 51 -4.40 -13.14 8.21
N ASP A 52 -3.50 -12.54 9.00
CA ASP A 52 -3.20 -12.93 10.39
C ASP A 52 -3.27 -11.67 11.27
N GLY A 53 -4.42 -11.45 11.89
CA GLY A 53 -4.70 -10.32 12.77
C GLY A 53 -4.41 -10.66 14.23
N ARG A 54 -3.49 -9.91 14.87
CA ARG A 54 -3.10 -10.09 16.28
C ARG A 54 -3.30 -8.81 17.06
N ALA A 55 -3.63 -8.96 18.34
CA ALA A 55 -3.75 -7.84 19.27
C ALA A 55 -3.47 -8.34 20.71
N GLU A 56 -2.92 -7.48 21.55
CA GLU A 56 -2.71 -7.77 22.98
C GLU A 56 -4.04 -8.07 23.69
N ASN A 57 -5.05 -7.25 23.46
CA ASN A 57 -6.43 -7.51 23.90
C ASN A 57 -7.24 -8.12 22.77
N PHE A 58 -6.91 -9.35 22.38
CA PHE A 58 -7.58 -10.02 21.27
C PHE A 58 -9.10 -10.11 21.43
N PRO A 59 -9.68 -10.49 22.58
CA PRO A 59 -11.13 -10.59 22.73
C PRO A 59 -11.88 -9.28 22.43
N GLY A 60 -11.29 -8.14 22.85
CA GLY A 60 -11.87 -6.81 22.60
C GLY A 60 -11.64 -6.28 21.19
N THR A 61 -10.68 -6.84 20.45
CA THR A 61 -10.25 -6.34 19.13
C THR A 61 -10.68 -7.25 17.98
N ASP A 62 -11.09 -8.48 18.26
CA ASP A 62 -11.40 -9.48 17.24
C ASP A 62 -12.43 -9.01 16.21
N ALA A 63 -13.48 -8.32 16.65
CA ALA A 63 -14.51 -7.77 15.76
C ALA A 63 -13.92 -6.71 14.79
N GLN A 64 -12.97 -5.90 15.24
CA GLN A 64 -12.30 -4.89 14.42
C GLN A 64 -11.36 -5.55 13.40
N LEU A 65 -10.64 -6.60 13.80
CA LEU A 65 -9.80 -7.39 12.90
C LEU A 65 -10.64 -8.05 11.81
N LEU A 66 -11.78 -8.65 12.18
CA LEU A 66 -12.70 -9.24 11.22
C LEU A 66 -13.27 -8.18 10.25
N ALA A 67 -13.67 -7.01 10.76
CA ALA A 67 -14.16 -5.91 9.92
C ALA A 67 -13.10 -5.42 8.93
N ALA A 68 -11.82 -5.34 9.35
CA ALA A 68 -10.71 -5.01 8.46
C ALA A 68 -10.54 -6.06 7.35
N ILE A 69 -10.61 -7.34 7.67
CA ILE A 69 -10.58 -8.42 6.68
C ILE A 69 -11.77 -8.33 5.72
N GLN A 70 -12.96 -8.05 6.23
CA GLN A 70 -14.19 -7.90 5.44
C GLN A 70 -14.17 -6.65 4.53
N SER A 71 -13.29 -5.69 4.78
CA SER A 71 -13.09 -4.55 3.90
C SER A 71 -12.29 -4.88 2.62
N PHE A 72 -11.63 -6.04 2.58
CA PHE A 72 -10.88 -6.47 1.40
C PHE A 72 -11.83 -6.74 0.24
N ARG A 73 -11.57 -6.11 -0.90
CA ARG A 73 -12.39 -6.21 -2.11
C ARG A 73 -11.55 -5.96 -3.37
N PRO A 74 -12.01 -6.39 -4.53
CA PRO A 74 -11.42 -5.96 -5.78
C PRO A 74 -11.46 -4.43 -5.92
N MET A 75 -10.41 -3.85 -6.49
CA MET A 75 -10.42 -2.43 -6.85
C MET A 75 -11.51 -2.16 -7.91
N HIS A 76 -12.31 -1.15 -7.68
CA HIS A 76 -13.27 -0.67 -8.67
C HIS A 76 -12.52 -0.16 -9.93
N PRO A 77 -13.07 -0.32 -11.16
CA PRO A 77 -12.41 0.17 -12.37
C PRO A 77 -12.00 1.64 -12.33
N LYS A 78 -12.80 2.51 -11.70
CA LYS A 78 -12.45 3.93 -11.50
C LYS A 78 -11.25 4.13 -10.57
N GLU A 79 -11.06 3.27 -9.58
CA GLU A 79 -9.91 3.32 -8.66
C GLU A 79 -8.62 2.89 -9.35
N ARG A 80 -8.70 2.02 -10.36
CA ARG A 80 -7.55 1.63 -11.19
C ARG A 80 -7.10 2.74 -12.13
N GLN A 81 -7.99 3.68 -12.45
CA GLN A 81 -7.71 4.83 -13.33
C GLN A 81 -7.02 5.98 -12.58
N THR A 82 -6.97 5.97 -11.26
CA THR A 82 -6.24 6.95 -10.44
C THR A 82 -4.72 6.88 -10.61
N GLY A 83 -4.23 6.01 -11.45
CA GLY A 83 -2.81 5.84 -11.77
C GLY A 83 -2.24 6.84 -12.78
N ASN A 84 -2.80 8.04 -12.95
CA ASN A 84 -2.06 9.19 -13.47
C ASN A 84 -1.14 9.76 -12.35
N GLY A 85 -0.48 8.86 -11.62
CA GLY A 85 0.56 9.22 -10.70
C GLY A 85 1.69 9.92 -11.45
N TYR A 86 2.24 10.95 -10.83
CA TYR A 86 3.43 11.61 -11.36
C TYR A 86 4.53 10.57 -11.60
N ARG A 87 5.20 10.71 -12.73
CA ARG A 87 6.35 9.87 -13.08
C ARG A 87 7.63 10.66 -12.88
N ILE A 88 8.61 10.04 -12.27
CA ILE A 88 9.95 10.60 -12.16
C ILE A 88 10.73 10.21 -13.42
N HIS A 89 11.36 11.19 -14.06
CA HIS A 89 12.32 10.98 -15.14
C HIS A 89 13.57 11.81 -14.88
N TYR A 90 14.67 11.45 -15.50
CA TYR A 90 15.92 12.18 -15.36
C TYR A 90 16.12 13.08 -16.59
N ILE A 91 16.62 14.30 -16.32
CA ILE A 91 17.09 15.21 -17.36
C ILE A 91 18.50 15.65 -17.04
N GLN A 92 19.27 16.01 -18.04
CA GLN A 92 20.52 16.72 -17.86
C GLN A 92 20.21 18.23 -17.81
N VAL A 93 20.75 18.93 -16.82
CA VAL A 93 20.47 20.36 -16.58
C VAL A 93 21.01 21.19 -17.76
N PRO A 94 20.15 21.92 -18.48
CA PRO A 94 20.58 22.77 -19.57
C PRO A 94 21.43 23.95 -19.06
N ARG A 95 22.23 24.52 -19.94
CA ARG A 95 23.02 25.71 -19.64
C ARG A 95 22.11 26.87 -19.23
N GLY A 96 22.39 27.48 -18.08
CA GLY A 96 21.65 28.60 -17.56
C GLY A 96 20.29 28.28 -16.93
N ALA A 97 19.93 27.00 -16.83
CA ALA A 97 18.70 26.61 -16.16
C ALA A 97 18.82 26.77 -14.64
N THR A 98 17.74 27.26 -14.03
CA THR A 98 17.56 27.35 -12.59
C THR A 98 16.46 26.39 -12.14
N MET A 99 16.40 26.07 -10.84
CA MET A 99 15.33 25.23 -10.32
C MET A 99 13.95 25.85 -10.59
N ALA A 100 13.83 27.16 -10.48
CA ALA A 100 12.59 27.89 -10.80
C ALA A 100 12.18 27.72 -12.27
N SER A 101 13.13 27.84 -13.22
CA SER A 101 12.84 27.67 -14.65
C SER A 101 12.43 26.25 -14.99
N LEU A 102 13.05 25.26 -14.35
CA LEU A 102 12.70 23.85 -14.53
C LEU A 102 11.33 23.52 -13.93
N ALA A 103 11.03 24.09 -12.75
CA ALA A 103 9.74 23.92 -12.08
C ALA A 103 8.56 24.50 -12.88
N ALA A 104 8.78 25.51 -13.71
CA ALA A 104 7.74 26.11 -14.56
C ALA A 104 7.12 25.11 -15.56
N SER A 105 7.86 24.05 -15.90
CA SER A 105 7.37 22.95 -16.78
C SER A 105 6.57 21.87 -16.04
N VAL A 106 6.53 21.89 -14.70
CA VAL A 106 5.93 20.86 -13.86
C VAL A 106 4.59 21.34 -13.29
N ARG A 107 3.52 20.59 -13.54
CA ARG A 107 2.15 20.97 -13.15
C ARG A 107 1.77 20.36 -11.79
N ILE A 108 2.52 20.68 -10.74
CA ILE A 108 2.20 20.29 -9.36
C ILE A 108 2.24 21.53 -8.46
N ARG A 109 1.55 21.44 -7.33
CA ARG A 109 1.62 22.49 -6.31
C ARG A 109 3.06 22.59 -5.76
N ASP A 110 3.54 23.81 -5.54
CA ASP A 110 4.88 24.10 -4.99
C ASP A 110 6.02 23.36 -5.74
N ALA A 111 5.92 23.29 -7.08
CA ALA A 111 6.80 22.50 -7.95
C ALA A 111 8.29 22.73 -7.67
N GLU A 112 8.72 23.99 -7.48
CA GLU A 112 10.11 24.33 -7.21
C GLU A 112 10.62 23.70 -5.91
N SER A 113 9.87 23.84 -4.82
CA SER A 113 10.21 23.25 -3.51
C SER A 113 10.24 21.74 -3.58
N GLN A 114 9.27 21.13 -4.27
CA GLN A 114 9.21 19.69 -4.47
C GLN A 114 10.39 19.17 -5.29
N LEU A 115 10.77 19.84 -6.36
CA LEU A 115 11.94 19.47 -7.17
C LEU A 115 13.24 19.64 -6.40
N ARG A 116 13.39 20.71 -5.59
CA ARG A 116 14.56 20.88 -4.71
C ARG A 116 14.66 19.73 -3.71
N LEU A 117 13.55 19.37 -3.06
CA LEU A 117 13.49 18.26 -2.11
C LEU A 117 13.87 16.94 -2.78
N LEU A 118 13.28 16.66 -3.96
CA LEU A 118 13.51 15.42 -4.72
C LEU A 118 14.98 15.24 -5.13
N ASN A 119 15.69 16.36 -5.33
CA ASN A 119 17.10 16.37 -5.77
C ASN A 119 18.10 16.68 -4.64
N GLY A 120 17.66 16.78 -3.38
CA GLY A 120 18.54 17.09 -2.25
C GLY A 120 19.06 18.54 -2.26
N LEU A 121 18.38 19.45 -2.94
CA LEU A 121 18.74 20.87 -3.09
C LEU A 121 17.88 21.80 -2.22
N TYR A 122 17.04 21.25 -1.39
CA TYR A 122 16.18 22.02 -0.49
C TYR A 122 17.01 22.74 0.61
N PRO A 123 16.68 23.98 1.03
CA PRO A 123 15.56 24.80 0.54
C PRO A 123 15.93 25.75 -0.62
N ARG A 124 17.19 25.99 -0.92
CA ARG A 124 17.63 27.08 -1.84
C ARG A 124 18.74 26.65 -2.82
N GLY A 125 19.13 25.38 -2.85
CA GLY A 125 20.16 24.90 -3.76
C GLY A 125 19.74 25.00 -5.22
N GLU A 126 20.72 25.26 -6.11
CA GLU A 126 20.53 25.29 -7.56
C GLU A 126 21.28 24.15 -8.24
N PRO A 127 20.73 23.55 -9.30
CA PRO A 127 21.41 22.52 -10.06
C PRO A 127 22.53 23.16 -10.91
N ARG A 128 23.60 22.39 -11.14
CA ARG A 128 24.69 22.83 -12.04
C ARG A 128 24.41 22.38 -13.46
N THR A 129 24.82 23.18 -14.44
CA THR A 129 24.76 22.78 -15.84
C THR A 129 25.44 21.43 -16.05
N GLY A 130 24.74 20.50 -16.69
CA GLY A 130 25.24 19.15 -16.97
C GLY A 130 24.94 18.09 -15.90
N ASP A 131 24.50 18.50 -14.68
CA ASP A 131 24.06 17.55 -13.65
C ASP A 131 22.82 16.76 -14.10
N TRP A 132 22.72 15.53 -13.68
CA TRP A 132 21.50 14.73 -13.84
C TRP A 132 20.56 14.97 -12.66
N ILE A 133 19.37 15.43 -12.94
CA ILE A 133 18.35 15.68 -11.92
C ILE A 133 17.06 14.94 -12.22
N LYS A 134 16.31 14.69 -11.16
CA LYS A 134 14.97 14.07 -11.21
C LYS A 134 13.94 15.17 -11.48
N MET A 135 13.10 14.94 -12.48
CA MET A 135 11.95 15.78 -12.81
C MET A 135 10.66 14.98 -12.64
N ILE A 136 9.56 15.69 -12.42
CA ILE A 136 8.22 15.14 -12.30
C ILE A 136 7.45 15.42 -13.61
N LYS A 137 6.79 14.39 -14.13
CA LYS A 137 5.94 14.47 -15.33
C LYS A 137 4.55 13.94 -15.04
#